data_a1f6615f3e7743ff9cfad6be5112b954
#
_entry.id   a1f6615f3e7743ff9cfad6be5112b954
#
_cell.length_a   1.000
_cell.length_b   1.000
_cell.length_c   1.000
_cell.angle_alpha   90.00
_cell.angle_beta   90.00
_cell.angle_gamma   90.00
#
_symmetry.space_group_name_H-M   'P 1'
#
loop_
_entity.id
_entity.type
_entity.pdbx_description
1 polymer ?
#
loop_
_entity_poly.entity_id
_entity_poly.type
_entity_poly.pdbx_seq_one_letter_code
_entity_poly.pdbx_strand_id
1 'polypeptide(L)'
;MSSYAVLWSEPRQEVETGKLELEPAGLRFEGSRGRRPARVHRVPYGEIEHVRIGHRIQERLGGRPSVVLDLAAGGRLRIGLVDAPGVRSELADELTRLSAKTD
;
A
#
# COMPACT_ATOMS: atom_id res chain seq x y z
N MET A 1 2.15 -2.82 -16.86
CA MET A 1 1.55 -2.36 -15.59
C MET A 1 1.88 -3.34 -14.49
N SER A 2 2.25 -2.82 -13.33
CA SER A 2 2.60 -3.66 -12.20
C SER A 2 1.39 -3.87 -11.30
N SER A 3 1.13 -5.13 -10.95
CA SER A 3 0.08 -5.46 -10.00
C SER A 3 0.62 -6.40 -8.93
N TYR A 4 0.06 -6.31 -7.73
CA TYR A 4 0.53 -7.05 -6.57
C TYR A 4 -0.65 -7.59 -5.77
N ALA A 5 -0.49 -8.79 -5.23
CA ALA A 5 -1.42 -9.32 -4.25
C ALA A 5 -1.01 -8.80 -2.88
N VAL A 6 -1.88 -8.05 -2.23
CA VAL A 6 -1.52 -7.31 -1.02
C VAL A 6 -2.53 -7.44 0.11
N LEU A 7 -2.05 -7.14 1.31
CA LEU A 7 -2.86 -6.81 2.47
C LEU A 7 -2.86 -5.29 2.58
N TRP A 8 -4.04 -4.70 2.76
CA TRP A 8 -4.21 -3.25 2.79
C TRP A 8 -4.78 -2.83 4.14
N SER A 9 -4.10 -1.93 4.81
CA SER A 9 -4.54 -1.47 6.12
C SER A 9 -4.56 0.05 6.19
N GLU A 10 -5.76 0.60 6.38
CA GLU A 10 -5.96 2.02 6.66
C GLU A 10 -6.14 2.22 8.16
N PRO A 11 -5.88 3.44 8.69
CA PRO A 11 -6.10 3.72 10.11
C PRO A 11 -7.53 3.41 10.51
N ARG A 12 -7.70 2.71 11.64
CA ARG A 12 -9.01 2.38 12.22
C ARG A 12 -9.91 1.50 11.34
N GLN A 13 -9.34 0.90 10.30
CA GLN A 13 -10.05 -0.01 9.42
C GLN A 13 -9.51 -1.42 9.57
N GLU A 14 -10.36 -2.40 9.28
CA GLU A 14 -9.91 -3.77 9.23
C GLU A 14 -9.02 -3.99 8.01
N VAL A 15 -8.10 -4.95 8.13
CA VAL A 15 -7.22 -5.30 7.02
C VAL A 15 -8.04 -5.95 5.90
N GLU A 16 -7.85 -5.47 4.67
CA GLU A 16 -8.45 -6.04 3.49
C GLU A 16 -7.39 -6.77 2.67
N THR A 17 -7.79 -7.81 1.96
CA THR A 17 -6.93 -8.47 0.99
C THR A 17 -7.41 -8.14 -0.41
N GLY A 18 -6.48 -7.99 -1.34
CA GLY A 18 -6.87 -7.69 -2.71
C GLY A 18 -5.69 -7.43 -3.62
N LYS A 19 -5.98 -6.74 -4.70
CA LYS A 19 -5.04 -6.45 -5.76
C LYS A 19 -4.68 -4.97 -5.78
N LEU A 20 -3.39 -4.69 -5.79
CA LEU A 20 -2.86 -3.34 -5.93
C LEU A 20 -2.33 -3.16 -7.34
N GLU A 21 -2.73 -2.09 -8.00
CA GLU A 21 -2.20 -1.70 -9.30
C GLU A 21 -1.56 -0.31 -9.22
N LEU A 22 -0.42 -0.16 -9.90
CA LEU A 22 0.25 1.13 -10.00
C LEU A 22 -0.17 1.77 -11.32
N GLU A 23 -1.10 2.70 -11.24
CA GLU A 23 -1.61 3.44 -12.40
C GLU A 23 -0.77 4.72 -12.61
N PRO A 24 -0.89 5.38 -13.79
CA PRO A 24 -0.10 6.59 -14.04
C PRO A 24 -0.31 7.72 -13.01
N ALA A 25 -1.51 7.89 -12.49
CA ALA A 25 -1.85 8.98 -11.58
C ALA A 25 -1.78 8.61 -10.11
N GLY A 26 -1.76 7.32 -9.77
CA GLY A 26 -1.78 6.91 -8.37
C GLY A 26 -1.94 5.40 -8.20
N LEU A 27 -2.09 5.00 -6.95
CA LEU A 27 -2.37 3.63 -6.58
C LEU A 27 -3.85 3.32 -6.73
N ARG A 28 -4.16 2.13 -7.19
CA ARG A 28 -5.52 1.61 -7.18
C ARG A 28 -5.52 0.27 -6.46
N PHE A 29 -6.25 0.19 -5.36
CA PHE A 29 -6.43 -1.05 -4.62
C PHE A 29 -7.87 -1.52 -4.75
N GLU A 30 -8.05 -2.77 -5.16
CA GLU A 30 -9.36 -3.42 -5.20
C GLU A 30 -9.34 -4.56 -4.23
N GLY A 31 -10.10 -4.42 -3.15
CA GLY A 31 -10.10 -5.39 -2.08
C GLY A 31 -11.48 -5.80 -1.63
N SER A 32 -11.54 -6.84 -0.81
CA SER A 32 -12.77 -7.34 -0.26
C SER A 32 -12.61 -7.71 1.21
N ARG A 33 -13.71 -7.68 1.93
CA ARG A 33 -13.81 -8.16 3.30
C ARG A 33 -14.86 -9.27 3.33
N GLY A 34 -14.39 -10.53 3.31
CA GLY A 34 -15.31 -11.66 3.33
C GLY A 34 -16.32 -11.61 2.20
N ARG A 35 -17.62 -11.56 2.53
CA ARG A 35 -18.70 -11.58 1.55
C ARG A 35 -19.14 -10.23 1.02
N ARG A 36 -18.50 -9.15 1.44
CA ARG A 36 -18.86 -7.81 0.97
C ARG A 36 -18.38 -7.59 -0.44
N PRO A 37 -19.07 -6.73 -1.22
CA PRO A 37 -18.62 -6.37 -2.56
C PRO A 37 -17.20 -5.79 -2.54
N ALA A 38 -16.48 -5.96 -3.63
CA ALA A 38 -15.15 -5.39 -3.77
C ALA A 38 -15.19 -3.87 -3.61
N ARG A 39 -14.21 -3.34 -2.89
CA ARG A 39 -14.05 -1.91 -2.69
C ARG A 39 -12.81 -1.43 -3.42
N VAL A 40 -12.91 -0.26 -4.03
CA VAL A 40 -11.79 0.35 -4.74
C VAL A 40 -11.33 1.57 -3.97
N HIS A 41 -10.04 1.60 -3.65
CA HIS A 41 -9.38 2.74 -3.02
C HIS A 41 -8.35 3.29 -3.97
N ARG A 42 -8.31 4.61 -4.13
CA ARG A 42 -7.33 5.28 -4.98
C ARG A 42 -6.56 6.29 -4.16
N VAL A 43 -5.24 6.28 -4.34
CA VAL A 43 -4.35 7.20 -3.67
C VAL A 43 -3.47 7.86 -4.72
N PRO A 44 -3.69 9.14 -5.03
CA PRO A 44 -2.81 9.87 -5.94
C PRO A 44 -1.39 9.91 -5.41
N TYR A 45 -0.40 9.81 -6.29
CA TYR A 45 1.01 9.84 -5.86
C TYR A 45 1.37 11.14 -5.13
N GLY A 46 0.74 12.24 -5.50
CA GLY A 46 0.96 13.54 -4.84
C GLY A 46 0.51 13.58 -3.38
N GLU A 47 -0.31 12.64 -2.94
CA GLU A 47 -0.74 12.53 -1.54
C GLU A 47 0.22 11.71 -0.69
N ILE A 48 1.19 11.05 -1.31
CA ILE A 48 2.19 10.24 -0.60
C ILE A 48 3.37 11.13 -0.24
N GLU A 49 3.59 11.33 1.05
CA GLU A 49 4.68 12.17 1.53
C GLU A 49 5.97 11.38 1.70
N HIS A 50 5.86 10.18 2.30
CA HIS A 50 7.01 9.31 2.52
C HIS A 50 6.63 7.86 2.27
N VAL A 51 7.60 7.09 1.75
CA VAL A 51 7.49 5.64 1.56
C VAL A 51 8.64 5.00 2.34
N ARG A 52 8.33 4.01 3.19
CA ARG A 52 9.34 3.28 3.94
C ARG A 52 8.86 1.87 4.23
N ILE A 53 9.79 1.02 4.66
CA ILE A 53 9.42 -0.31 5.12
C ILE A 53 9.35 -0.29 6.65
N GLY A 54 8.18 -0.66 7.18
CA GLY A 54 7.93 -0.66 8.61
C GLY A 54 8.27 -2.01 9.21
N HIS A 55 9.21 -2.02 10.17
CA HIS A 55 9.64 -3.23 10.86
C HIS A 55 9.09 -3.34 12.28
N ARG A 56 8.53 -2.25 12.82
CA ARG A 56 7.98 -2.24 14.18
C ARG A 56 6.74 -3.11 14.25
N ILE A 57 6.44 -3.62 15.45
CA ILE A 57 5.31 -4.52 15.66
C ILE A 57 4.01 -3.92 15.13
N GLN A 58 3.75 -2.65 15.42
CA GLN A 58 2.53 -1.97 14.98
C GLN A 58 2.52 -1.67 13.47
N GLU A 59 3.66 -1.84 12.79
CA GLU A 59 3.77 -1.61 11.35
C GLU A 59 3.76 -2.90 10.54
N ARG A 60 3.72 -4.05 11.20
CA ARG A 60 3.69 -5.35 10.52
C ARG A 60 2.28 -5.74 10.15
N LEU A 61 2.14 -6.40 9.02
CA LEU A 61 0.89 -7.00 8.59
C LEU A 61 1.11 -8.49 8.39
N GLY A 62 0.26 -9.31 9.01
CA GLY A 62 0.42 -10.76 8.95
C GLY A 62 1.73 -11.25 9.56
N GLY A 63 2.27 -10.53 10.56
CA GLY A 63 3.54 -10.87 11.20
C GLY A 63 4.78 -10.48 10.40
N ARG A 64 4.62 -9.79 9.28
CA ARG A 64 5.73 -9.41 8.39
C ARG A 64 5.83 -7.90 8.26
N PRO A 65 7.03 -7.34 7.97
CA PRO A 65 7.17 -5.93 7.69
C PRO A 65 6.26 -5.51 6.52
N SER A 66 5.79 -4.29 6.55
CA SER A 66 4.91 -3.75 5.50
C SER A 66 5.55 -2.53 4.84
N VAL A 67 5.04 -2.17 3.66
CA VAL A 67 5.36 -0.88 3.05
C VAL A 67 4.45 0.15 3.69
N VAL A 68 5.04 1.16 4.32
CA VAL A 68 4.30 2.21 5.02
C VAL A 68 4.32 3.48 4.18
N LEU A 69 3.13 4.01 3.91
CA LEU A 69 2.96 5.28 3.22
C LEU A 69 2.48 6.32 4.22
N ASP A 70 3.27 7.36 4.43
CA ASP A 70 2.84 8.52 5.21
C ASP A 70 2.16 9.49 4.25
N LEU A 71 0.91 9.84 4.54
CA LEU A 71 0.09 10.66 3.65
C LEU A 71 0.14 12.13 4.03
N ALA A 72 0.11 13.00 3.02
CA ALA A 72 0.19 14.45 3.22
C ALA A 72 -0.96 15.00 4.07
N ALA A 73 -2.14 14.38 3.97
CA ALA A 73 -3.30 14.78 4.76
C ALA A 73 -3.27 14.27 6.20
N GLY A 74 -2.20 13.56 6.58
CA GLY A 74 -2.08 12.86 7.85
C GLY A 74 -2.57 11.42 7.73
N GLY A 75 -2.07 10.56 8.59
CA GLY A 75 -2.40 9.15 8.59
C GLY A 75 -1.35 8.31 7.87
N ARG A 76 -1.43 7.02 8.10
CA ARG A 76 -0.54 6.03 7.52
C ARG A 76 -1.31 4.93 6.88
N LEU A 77 -0.85 4.54 5.71
CA LEU A 77 -1.36 3.39 4.99
C LEU A 77 -0.30 2.31 5.03
N ARG A 78 -0.70 1.08 5.33
CA ARG A 78 0.24 -0.05 5.36
C ARG A 78 -0.15 -1.04 4.30
N ILE A 79 0.84 -1.49 3.52
CA ILE A 79 0.64 -2.46 2.46
C ILE A 79 1.53 -3.66 2.75
N GLY A 80 0.92 -4.80 3.03
CA GLY A 80 1.63 -6.05 3.20
C GLY A 80 1.60 -6.84 1.92
N LEU A 81 2.72 -7.46 1.55
CA LEU A 81 2.78 -8.28 0.37
C LEU A 81 2.58 -9.74 0.73
N VAL A 82 1.76 -10.42 -0.06
CA VAL A 82 1.48 -11.85 0.12
C VAL A 82 2.65 -12.69 -0.42
N ASP A 83 3.36 -12.13 -1.40
CA ASP A 83 4.46 -12.81 -2.09
C ASP A 83 5.82 -12.68 -1.39
N ALA A 84 6.88 -13.10 -2.08
CA ALA A 84 8.23 -13.17 -1.56
C ALA A 84 8.76 -11.81 -1.05
N PRO A 85 9.67 -11.80 -0.05
CA PRO A 85 10.19 -10.57 0.56
C PRO A 85 10.81 -9.56 -0.40
N GLY A 86 11.43 -10.02 -1.49
CA GLY A 86 12.03 -9.14 -2.50
C GLY A 86 11.03 -8.20 -3.16
N VAL A 87 9.78 -8.62 -3.28
CA VAL A 87 8.72 -7.82 -3.90
C VAL A 87 8.38 -6.60 -3.06
N ARG A 88 8.54 -6.68 -1.73
CA ARG A 88 8.29 -5.55 -0.82
C ARG A 88 9.24 -4.39 -1.11
N SER A 89 10.52 -4.69 -1.25
CA SER A 89 11.51 -3.65 -1.56
C SER A 89 11.29 -3.08 -2.94
N GLU A 90 10.95 -3.92 -3.91
CA GLU A 90 10.64 -3.49 -5.27
C GLU A 90 9.45 -2.53 -5.28
N LEU A 91 8.39 -2.86 -4.56
CA LEU A 91 7.21 -2.00 -4.48
C LEU A 91 7.55 -0.66 -3.80
N ALA A 92 8.31 -0.70 -2.70
CA ALA A 92 8.70 0.51 -1.99
C ALA A 92 9.53 1.44 -2.88
N ASP A 93 10.47 0.88 -3.64
CA ASP A 93 11.32 1.65 -4.56
C ASP A 93 10.48 2.27 -5.68
N GLU A 94 9.55 1.51 -6.25
CA GLU A 94 8.67 1.99 -7.31
C GLU A 94 7.78 3.13 -6.81
N LEU A 95 7.20 2.99 -5.63
CA LEU A 95 6.36 4.03 -5.04
C LEU A 95 7.15 5.30 -4.71
N THR A 96 8.38 5.14 -4.24
CA THR A 96 9.26 6.27 -3.97
C THR A 96 9.53 7.03 -5.27
N ARG A 97 9.82 6.31 -6.34
CA ARG A 97 10.08 6.89 -7.65
C ARG A 97 8.86 7.63 -8.20
N LEU A 98 7.69 7.01 -8.12
CA LEU A 98 6.45 7.58 -8.66
C LEU A 98 5.97 8.78 -7.86
N SER A 99 6.08 8.75 -6.54
CA SER A 99 5.67 9.88 -5.70
C SER A 99 6.59 11.09 -5.86
N ALA A 100 7.87 10.86 -6.12
CA ALA A 100 8.83 11.93 -6.35
C ALA A 100 8.58 12.69 -7.66
N LYS A 101 7.97 12.04 -8.65
CA LYS A 101 7.70 12.65 -9.96
C LYS A 101 6.45 13.51 -9.99
N THR A 102 5.69 13.57 -8.90
CA THR A 102 4.38 14.21 -8.89
C THR A 102 4.44 15.69 -8.47
N ASP A 103 5.60 16.19 -8.20
CA ASP A 103 5.80 17.60 -7.84
C ASP A 103 5.57 18.55 -9.01
#